data_5420c2ada0424f8e4e935af864f18b98
#
_entry.id   5420c2ada0424f8e4e935af864f18b98
#
_cell.length_a   1.000
_cell.length_b   1.000
_cell.length_c   1.000
_cell.angle_alpha   90.00
_cell.angle_beta   90.00
_cell.angle_gamma   90.00
#
_symmetry.space_group_name_H-M   'P 1'
#
loop_
_entity.id
_entity.type
_entity.pdbx_description
1 polymer ?
#
loop_
_entity_poly.entity_id
_entity_poly.type
_entity_poly.pdbx_seq_one_letter_code
_entity_poly.pdbx_strand_id
1 'polypeptide(L)'
;MSERVLQDQSAPMKRALFQALAIGVVAVVIYMFCVQPSQSALVKAQSDLSGMQAQQSAMVRDLKGAEQVKSRLDAIESERKVYIAGLLEPMLGSYAMRAKSLLDPLASDVGLRISDYAEMPVRLLPLPKPQATQLYARKPIRLTCTGSYARIISFMMRVEKKLPLVSLEAFSLKTQKDPDNQSATFVFEWPVRGVNTAVAAKGGVKK
;
A
#
# COMPACT_ATOMS: atom_id res chain seq x y z
N MET A 1 -48.57 -17.38 96.64
CA MET A 1 -49.42 -16.79 95.61
C MET A 1 -48.65 -16.00 94.57
N SER A 2 -47.28 -16.21 94.37
CA SER A 2 -46.47 -15.33 93.50
C SER A 2 -45.98 -15.96 92.23
N GLU A 3 -46.12 -17.30 91.98
CA GLU A 3 -45.54 -17.97 90.80
C GLU A 3 -46.46 -17.99 89.54
N ARG A 4 -47.81 -17.75 89.75
CA ARG A 4 -48.74 -17.77 88.58
C ARG A 4 -48.79 -16.46 87.79
N VAL A 5 -48.31 -15.36 88.37
CA VAL A 5 -48.31 -14.08 87.63
C VAL A 5 -47.16 -13.88 86.70
N LEU A 6 -46.03 -14.56 86.90
CA LEU A 6 -44.84 -14.51 85.99
C LEU A 6 -44.97 -15.38 84.75
N GLN A 7 -45.86 -16.36 84.79
CA GLN A 7 -46.04 -17.31 83.64
C GLN A 7 -46.96 -16.74 82.57
N ASP A 8 -47.82 -15.79 82.87
CA ASP A 8 -48.79 -15.22 81.93
C ASP A 8 -48.22 -14.07 81.08
N GLN A 9 -47.14 -13.40 81.55
CA GLN A 9 -46.48 -12.33 80.81
C GLN A 9 -45.53 -12.87 79.69
N SER A 10 -45.15 -14.14 79.74
CA SER A 10 -44.26 -14.75 78.75
C SER A 10 -45.01 -15.16 77.45
N ALA A 11 -46.31 -15.35 77.53
CA ALA A 11 -47.12 -15.81 76.38
C ALA A 11 -47.27 -14.74 75.28
N PRO A 12 -47.56 -13.46 75.55
CA PRO A 12 -47.64 -12.44 74.53
C PRO A 12 -46.28 -12.13 73.87
N MET A 13 -45.19 -12.19 74.62
CA MET A 13 -43.83 -11.95 74.15
C MET A 13 -43.36 -13.06 73.22
N LYS A 14 -43.68 -14.33 73.47
CA LYS A 14 -43.41 -15.45 72.55
C LYS A 14 -44.21 -15.34 71.26
N ARG A 15 -45.46 -14.93 71.32
CA ARG A 15 -46.29 -14.70 70.12
C ARG A 15 -45.75 -13.56 69.27
N ALA A 16 -45.35 -12.43 69.86
CA ALA A 16 -44.74 -11.30 69.15
C ALA A 16 -43.40 -11.73 68.44
N LEU A 17 -42.58 -12.53 69.11
CA LEU A 17 -41.33 -13.05 68.61
C LEU A 17 -41.54 -14.03 67.44
N PHE A 18 -42.55 -14.90 67.52
CA PHE A 18 -42.96 -15.78 66.41
C PHE A 18 -43.49 -15.02 65.22
N GLN A 19 -44.30 -13.98 65.45
CA GLN A 19 -44.82 -13.12 64.39
C GLN A 19 -43.70 -12.34 63.72
N ALA A 20 -42.75 -11.80 64.45
CA ALA A 20 -41.57 -11.14 63.86
C ALA A 20 -40.72 -12.07 63.06
N LEU A 21 -40.52 -13.30 63.52
CA LEU A 21 -39.79 -14.33 62.83
C LEU A 21 -40.46 -14.79 61.52
N ALA A 22 -41.80 -14.94 61.57
CA ALA A 22 -42.59 -15.28 60.37
C ALA A 22 -42.54 -14.16 59.31
N ILE A 23 -42.64 -12.90 59.73
CA ILE A 23 -42.51 -11.75 58.81
C ILE A 23 -41.12 -11.70 58.21
N GLY A 24 -40.06 -11.96 59.01
CA GLY A 24 -38.68 -12.06 58.53
C GLY A 24 -38.48 -13.14 57.47
N VAL A 25 -39.05 -14.33 57.71
CA VAL A 25 -38.96 -15.45 56.74
C VAL A 25 -39.70 -15.08 55.43
N VAL A 26 -40.90 -14.49 55.53
CA VAL A 26 -41.63 -14.06 54.33
C VAL A 26 -40.85 -12.99 53.55
N ALA A 27 -40.25 -12.03 54.25
CA ALA A 27 -39.42 -11.01 53.61
C ALA A 27 -38.20 -11.60 52.88
N VAL A 28 -37.54 -12.60 53.47
CA VAL A 28 -36.41 -13.31 52.87
C VAL A 28 -36.88 -14.09 51.64
N VAL A 29 -38.02 -14.75 51.70
CA VAL A 29 -38.58 -15.49 50.59
C VAL A 29 -38.93 -14.55 49.43
N ILE A 30 -39.57 -13.40 49.69
CA ILE A 30 -39.88 -12.40 48.67
C ILE A 30 -38.56 -11.87 48.05
N TYR A 31 -37.55 -11.59 48.87
CA TYR A 31 -36.25 -11.13 48.36
C TYR A 31 -35.59 -12.17 47.45
N MET A 32 -35.54 -13.43 47.85
CA MET A 32 -34.93 -14.49 47.09
C MET A 32 -35.68 -14.75 45.77
N PHE A 33 -36.99 -14.75 45.76
CA PHE A 33 -37.78 -15.12 44.59
C PHE A 33 -38.12 -13.96 43.64
N CYS A 34 -38.23 -12.73 44.16
CA CYS A 34 -38.61 -11.58 43.34
C CYS A 34 -37.45 -10.62 43.06
N VAL A 35 -36.61 -10.31 44.01
CA VAL A 35 -35.57 -9.27 43.86
C VAL A 35 -34.28 -9.84 43.25
N GLN A 36 -33.84 -11.00 43.73
CA GLN A 36 -32.59 -11.62 43.27
C GLN A 36 -32.60 -11.99 41.77
N PRO A 37 -33.66 -12.63 41.23
CA PRO A 37 -33.71 -12.95 39.81
C PRO A 37 -33.81 -11.70 38.93
N SER A 38 -34.51 -10.64 39.42
CA SER A 38 -34.61 -9.37 38.70
C SER A 38 -33.26 -8.64 38.61
N GLN A 39 -32.50 -8.65 39.68
CA GLN A 39 -31.14 -8.07 39.68
C GLN A 39 -30.17 -8.87 38.80
N SER A 40 -30.24 -10.19 38.84
CA SER A 40 -29.39 -11.02 37.97
C SER A 40 -29.73 -10.89 36.48
N ALA A 41 -31.00 -10.68 36.14
CA ALA A 41 -31.43 -10.40 34.77
C ALA A 41 -30.95 -9.02 34.28
N LEU A 42 -30.99 -8.00 35.16
CA LEU A 42 -30.45 -6.67 34.85
C LEU A 42 -28.94 -6.69 34.63
N VAL A 43 -28.20 -7.37 35.50
CA VAL A 43 -26.73 -7.52 35.34
C VAL A 43 -26.40 -8.27 34.04
N LYS A 44 -27.12 -9.33 33.70
CA LYS A 44 -26.98 -10.03 32.41
C LYS A 44 -27.25 -9.12 31.23
N ALA A 45 -28.38 -8.41 31.23
CA ALA A 45 -28.73 -7.50 30.15
C ALA A 45 -27.66 -6.40 29.96
N GLN A 46 -27.12 -5.90 31.07
CA GLN A 46 -26.05 -4.89 31.04
C GLN A 46 -24.71 -5.46 30.49
N SER A 47 -24.40 -6.69 30.88
CA SER A 47 -23.24 -7.46 30.32
C SER A 47 -23.40 -7.69 28.83
N ASP A 48 -24.59 -8.11 28.39
CA ASP A 48 -24.86 -8.39 26.97
C ASP A 48 -24.80 -7.09 26.14
N LEU A 49 -25.32 -5.99 26.66
CA LEU A 49 -25.22 -4.66 26.03
C LEU A 49 -23.76 -4.21 25.89
N SER A 50 -22.96 -4.36 26.94
CA SER A 50 -21.54 -4.02 26.88
C SER A 50 -20.77 -4.90 25.90
N GLY A 51 -21.11 -6.19 25.84
CA GLY A 51 -20.56 -7.14 24.87
C GLY A 51 -20.90 -6.76 23.42
N MET A 52 -22.17 -6.40 23.15
CA MET A 52 -22.57 -5.93 21.82
C MET A 52 -21.91 -4.62 21.43
N GLN A 53 -21.76 -3.67 22.35
CA GLN A 53 -21.05 -2.42 22.10
C GLN A 53 -19.56 -2.67 21.79
N ALA A 54 -18.92 -3.59 22.51
CA ALA A 54 -17.55 -3.99 22.24
C ALA A 54 -17.40 -4.63 20.84
N GLN A 55 -18.31 -5.51 20.47
CA GLN A 55 -18.34 -6.11 19.12
C GLN A 55 -18.58 -5.06 18.03
N GLN A 56 -19.52 -4.16 18.24
CA GLN A 56 -19.78 -3.06 17.30
C GLN A 56 -18.56 -2.18 17.11
N SER A 57 -17.87 -1.83 18.21
CA SER A 57 -16.64 -1.02 18.13
C SER A 57 -15.50 -1.74 17.43
N ALA A 58 -15.38 -3.06 17.59
CA ALA A 58 -14.43 -3.88 16.87
C ALA A 58 -14.74 -3.91 15.37
N MET A 59 -16.00 -4.16 14.99
CA MET A 59 -16.41 -4.14 13.57
C MET A 59 -16.17 -2.79 12.90
N VAL A 60 -16.42 -1.67 13.61
CA VAL A 60 -16.14 -0.33 13.08
C VAL A 60 -14.64 -0.11 12.87
N ARG A 61 -13.79 -0.63 13.77
CA ARG A 61 -12.33 -0.58 13.57
C ARG A 61 -11.87 -1.41 12.38
N ASP A 62 -12.41 -2.59 12.23
CA ASP A 62 -12.09 -3.48 11.12
C ASP A 62 -12.52 -2.90 9.78
N LEU A 63 -13.72 -2.28 9.72
CA LEU A 63 -14.19 -1.56 8.53
C LEU A 63 -13.28 -0.39 8.15
N LYS A 64 -12.88 0.43 9.14
CA LYS A 64 -11.91 1.52 8.91
C LYS A 64 -10.56 0.98 8.43
N GLY A 65 -10.10 -0.14 9.00
CA GLY A 65 -8.89 -0.82 8.53
C GLY A 65 -9.01 -1.30 7.09
N ALA A 66 -10.14 -1.92 6.73
CA ALA A 66 -10.41 -2.38 5.36
C ALA A 66 -10.48 -1.22 4.35
N GLU A 67 -11.10 -0.09 4.71
CA GLU A 67 -11.13 1.12 3.86
C GLU A 67 -9.72 1.68 3.63
N GLN A 68 -8.87 1.72 4.66
CA GLN A 68 -7.48 2.15 4.52
C GLN A 68 -6.67 1.22 3.61
N VAL A 69 -6.86 -0.09 3.74
CA VAL A 69 -6.22 -1.08 2.85
C VAL A 69 -6.70 -0.89 1.41
N LYS A 70 -8.00 -0.70 1.20
CA LYS A 70 -8.57 -0.45 -0.12
C LYS A 70 -8.01 0.82 -0.75
N SER A 71 -7.97 1.93 -0.01
CA SER A 71 -7.40 3.19 -0.53
C SER A 71 -5.92 3.06 -0.90
N ARG A 72 -5.13 2.28 -0.13
CA ARG A 72 -3.73 1.97 -0.47
C ARG A 72 -3.62 1.10 -1.72
N LEU A 73 -4.49 0.11 -1.87
CA LEU A 73 -4.53 -0.72 -3.08
C LEU A 73 -4.87 0.11 -4.32
N ASP A 74 -5.87 0.99 -4.24
CA ASP A 74 -6.24 1.89 -5.33
C ASP A 74 -5.09 2.85 -5.70
N ALA A 75 -4.35 3.36 -4.71
CA ALA A 75 -3.15 4.17 -4.93
C ALA A 75 -2.05 3.37 -5.64
N ILE A 76 -1.74 2.15 -5.15
CA ILE A 76 -0.74 1.27 -5.78
C ILE A 76 -1.15 0.88 -7.20
N GLU A 77 -2.43 0.61 -7.43
CA GLU A 77 -2.91 0.31 -8.79
C GLU A 77 -2.80 1.50 -9.74
N SER A 78 -3.07 2.71 -9.26
CA SER A 78 -2.88 3.93 -10.06
C SER A 78 -1.40 4.16 -10.39
N GLU A 79 -0.50 4.03 -9.42
CA GLU A 79 0.94 4.11 -9.64
C GLU A 79 1.43 3.03 -10.61
N ARG A 80 0.95 1.81 -10.46
CA ARG A 80 1.26 0.70 -11.38
C ARG A 80 0.81 1.00 -12.81
N LYS A 81 -0.37 1.57 -13.01
CA LYS A 81 -0.86 1.97 -14.35
C LYS A 81 0.05 3.02 -14.97
N VAL A 82 0.44 4.05 -14.20
CA VAL A 82 1.38 5.08 -14.66
C VAL A 82 2.73 4.47 -15.03
N TYR A 83 3.24 3.56 -14.19
CA TYR A 83 4.51 2.88 -14.44
C TYR A 83 4.45 2.01 -15.70
N ILE A 84 3.38 1.21 -15.87
CA ILE A 84 3.20 0.36 -17.06
C ILE A 84 3.08 1.20 -18.32
N ALA A 85 2.36 2.33 -18.27
CA ALA A 85 2.24 3.25 -19.40
C ALA A 85 3.57 3.90 -19.80
N GLY A 86 4.50 4.02 -18.85
CA GLY A 86 5.86 4.54 -19.09
C GLY A 86 6.88 3.49 -19.56
N LEU A 87 6.49 2.21 -19.61
CA LEU A 87 7.38 1.18 -20.14
C LEU A 87 7.61 1.37 -21.64
N LEU A 88 8.86 1.23 -22.07
CA LEU A 88 9.17 1.25 -23.49
C LEU A 88 8.77 -0.08 -24.13
N GLU A 89 7.77 -0.04 -25.00
CA GLU A 89 7.39 -1.16 -25.84
C GLU A 89 8.07 -1.05 -27.20
N PRO A 90 8.57 -2.18 -27.79
CA PRO A 90 9.21 -2.11 -29.09
C PRO A 90 8.22 -1.72 -30.19
N MET A 91 8.64 -0.84 -31.09
CA MET A 91 7.88 -0.45 -32.27
C MET A 91 8.48 -1.19 -33.47
N LEU A 92 7.67 -1.98 -34.19
CA LEU A 92 8.12 -2.85 -35.27
C LEU A 92 9.32 -3.75 -34.89
N GLY A 93 9.32 -4.23 -33.60
CA GLY A 93 10.40 -5.07 -33.08
C GLY A 93 11.66 -4.33 -32.63
N SER A 94 11.73 -2.99 -32.77
CA SER A 94 12.88 -2.16 -32.39
C SER A 94 12.51 -1.17 -31.25
N TYR A 95 13.30 -1.19 -30.20
CA TYR A 95 13.23 -0.21 -29.13
C TYR A 95 13.80 1.15 -29.56
N ALA A 96 14.81 1.16 -30.44
CA ALA A 96 15.39 2.38 -30.96
C ALA A 96 14.36 3.17 -31.78
N MET A 97 13.54 2.51 -32.59
CA MET A 97 12.46 3.19 -33.34
C MET A 97 11.43 3.84 -32.40
N ARG A 98 11.09 3.16 -31.31
CA ARG A 98 10.19 3.74 -30.31
C ARG A 98 10.82 4.91 -29.58
N ALA A 99 12.09 4.78 -29.15
CA ALA A 99 12.83 5.87 -28.52
C ALA A 99 12.93 7.08 -29.46
N LYS A 100 13.22 6.84 -30.74
CA LYS A 100 13.24 7.86 -31.78
C LYS A 100 11.92 8.62 -31.88
N SER A 101 10.80 7.91 -31.93
CA SER A 101 9.47 8.54 -31.98
C SER A 101 9.15 9.43 -30.76
N LEU A 102 9.75 9.15 -29.61
CA LEU A 102 9.56 9.92 -28.38
C LEU A 102 10.57 11.08 -28.23
N LEU A 103 11.82 10.89 -28.70
CA LEU A 103 12.91 11.84 -28.52
C LEU A 103 13.03 12.87 -29.66
N ASP A 104 12.72 12.48 -30.90
CA ASP A 104 12.83 13.38 -32.06
C ASP A 104 11.96 14.66 -31.89
N PRO A 105 10.71 14.58 -31.43
CA PRO A 105 9.92 15.79 -31.17
C PRO A 105 10.58 16.70 -30.13
N LEU A 106 11.14 16.12 -29.05
CA LEU A 106 11.80 16.88 -27.97
C LEU A 106 13.09 17.54 -28.46
N ALA A 107 13.83 16.87 -29.34
CA ALA A 107 15.04 17.39 -29.94
C ALA A 107 14.71 18.50 -30.97
N SER A 108 13.69 18.29 -31.79
CA SER A 108 13.22 19.29 -32.75
C SER A 108 12.78 20.59 -32.09
N ASP A 109 12.06 20.48 -30.98
CA ASP A 109 11.60 21.62 -30.17
C ASP A 109 12.73 22.55 -29.66
N VAL A 110 13.93 22.00 -29.47
CA VAL A 110 15.11 22.77 -29.05
C VAL A 110 16.10 23.03 -30.19
N GLY A 111 15.77 22.58 -31.40
CA GLY A 111 16.64 22.72 -32.58
C GLY A 111 17.91 21.86 -32.49
N LEU A 112 17.83 20.69 -31.83
CA LEU A 112 18.91 19.72 -31.75
C LEU A 112 18.75 18.69 -32.86
N ARG A 113 19.85 18.37 -33.54
CA ARG A 113 19.83 17.32 -34.59
C ARG A 113 20.36 16.00 -34.02
N ILE A 114 19.51 14.97 -34.00
CA ILE A 114 19.93 13.61 -33.66
C ILE A 114 20.43 12.93 -34.90
N SER A 115 21.63 12.36 -34.83
CA SER A 115 22.31 11.70 -35.96
C SER A 115 22.20 10.19 -35.92
N ASP A 116 22.15 9.60 -34.74
CA ASP A 116 22.15 8.15 -34.59
C ASP A 116 21.42 7.65 -33.35
N TYR A 117 20.81 6.46 -33.46
CA TYR A 117 20.21 5.69 -32.40
C TYR A 117 20.72 4.27 -32.40
N ALA A 118 21.42 3.84 -31.39
CA ALA A 118 21.95 2.51 -31.25
C ALA A 118 21.39 1.77 -30.05
N GLU A 119 20.79 0.60 -30.27
CA GLU A 119 20.33 -0.27 -29.19
C GLU A 119 21.50 -1.00 -28.53
N MET A 120 21.47 -1.05 -27.23
CA MET A 120 22.38 -1.83 -26.40
C MET A 120 21.67 -3.08 -25.84
N PRO A 121 22.42 -4.11 -25.42
CA PRO A 121 21.81 -5.29 -24.80
C PRO A 121 20.94 -4.94 -23.59
N VAL A 122 19.83 -5.66 -23.40
CA VAL A 122 18.97 -5.53 -22.23
C VAL A 122 19.75 -5.90 -20.98
N ARG A 123 19.63 -5.09 -19.95
CA ARG A 123 20.25 -5.33 -18.65
C ARG A 123 19.20 -5.75 -17.64
N LEU A 124 19.44 -6.84 -16.95
CA LEU A 124 18.60 -7.30 -15.85
C LEU A 124 18.92 -6.49 -14.60
N LEU A 125 17.89 -6.16 -13.82
CA LEU A 125 18.08 -5.51 -12.55
C LEU A 125 18.72 -6.48 -11.55
N PRO A 126 19.72 -6.06 -10.76
CA PRO A 126 20.27 -6.89 -9.69
C PRO A 126 19.19 -7.08 -8.62
N LEU A 127 18.66 -8.29 -8.48
CA LEU A 127 17.72 -8.64 -7.44
C LEU A 127 18.44 -9.38 -6.31
N PRO A 128 18.03 -9.14 -5.03
CA PRO A 128 18.63 -9.84 -3.89
C PRO A 128 18.47 -11.37 -3.93
N LYS A 129 17.44 -11.84 -4.64
CA LYS A 129 17.22 -13.27 -4.93
C LYS A 129 16.99 -13.43 -6.42
N PRO A 130 17.75 -14.32 -7.11
CA PRO A 130 17.52 -14.59 -8.52
C PRO A 130 16.12 -15.18 -8.70
N GLN A 131 15.29 -14.46 -9.44
CA GLN A 131 13.96 -14.93 -9.84
C GLN A 131 14.06 -15.50 -11.24
N ALA A 132 13.38 -16.62 -11.49
CA ALA A 132 13.37 -17.28 -12.80
C ALA A 132 12.77 -16.38 -13.91
N THR A 133 11.97 -15.39 -13.53
CA THR A 133 11.36 -14.43 -14.45
C THR A 133 11.43 -13.04 -13.82
N GLN A 134 12.21 -12.14 -14.42
CA GLN A 134 12.17 -10.73 -14.04
C GLN A 134 11.07 -10.03 -14.84
N LEU A 135 10.14 -9.40 -14.11
CA LEU A 135 9.03 -8.66 -14.73
C LEU A 135 9.50 -7.40 -15.47
N TYR A 136 10.62 -6.83 -15.03
CA TYR A 136 11.15 -5.57 -15.56
C TYR A 136 12.67 -5.71 -15.79
N ALA A 137 13.12 -5.08 -16.86
CA ALA A 137 14.52 -4.97 -17.22
C ALA A 137 14.82 -3.54 -17.67
N ARG A 138 16.07 -3.21 -17.88
CA ARG A 138 16.49 -1.92 -18.43
C ARG A 138 17.04 -2.13 -19.85
N LYS A 139 16.60 -1.29 -20.76
CA LYS A 139 17.08 -1.24 -22.16
C LYS A 139 17.86 0.05 -22.36
N PRO A 140 19.20 0.00 -22.38
CA PRO A 140 19.99 1.17 -22.71
C PRO A 140 19.90 1.46 -24.23
N ILE A 141 19.74 2.72 -24.57
CA ILE A 141 19.74 3.21 -25.96
C ILE A 141 20.73 4.35 -26.03
N ARG A 142 21.72 4.22 -26.90
CA ARG A 142 22.70 5.26 -27.19
C ARG A 142 22.14 6.21 -28.22
N LEU A 143 22.26 7.49 -27.97
CA LEU A 143 21.85 8.58 -28.82
C LEU A 143 23.05 9.46 -29.12
N THR A 144 23.29 9.78 -30.37
CA THR A 144 24.29 10.78 -30.78
C THR A 144 23.61 11.97 -31.38
N CYS A 145 23.94 13.17 -30.94
CA CYS A 145 23.35 14.40 -31.45
C CYS A 145 24.38 15.49 -31.63
N THR A 146 24.02 16.50 -32.42
CA THR A 146 24.84 17.69 -32.67
C THR A 146 24.03 18.97 -32.46
N GLY A 147 24.67 19.98 -31.84
CA GLY A 147 24.09 21.27 -31.59
C GLY A 147 24.90 22.10 -30.61
N SER A 148 24.45 23.31 -30.29
CA SER A 148 25.10 24.13 -29.26
C SER A 148 24.93 23.52 -27.88
N TYR A 149 25.84 23.82 -26.96
CA TYR A 149 25.80 23.34 -25.58
C TYR A 149 24.45 23.66 -24.89
N ALA A 150 23.93 24.88 -25.08
CA ALA A 150 22.66 25.29 -24.51
C ALA A 150 21.49 24.43 -24.99
N ARG A 151 21.47 24.05 -26.29
CA ARG A 151 20.45 23.16 -26.85
C ARG A 151 20.55 21.74 -26.30
N ILE A 152 21.79 21.23 -26.15
CA ILE A 152 22.06 19.91 -25.58
C ILE A 152 21.52 19.81 -24.15
N ILE A 153 21.81 20.81 -23.29
CA ILE A 153 21.31 20.85 -21.91
C ILE A 153 19.79 21.02 -21.87
N SER A 154 19.23 21.90 -22.73
CA SER A 154 17.78 22.08 -22.81
C SER A 154 17.04 20.81 -23.22
N PHE A 155 17.63 20.03 -24.14
CA PHE A 155 17.10 18.73 -24.52
C PHE A 155 17.08 17.75 -23.34
N MET A 156 18.19 17.64 -22.60
CA MET A 156 18.31 16.77 -21.44
C MET A 156 17.25 17.10 -20.40
N MET A 157 17.07 18.38 -20.05
CA MET A 157 16.05 18.84 -19.10
C MET A 157 14.62 18.53 -19.58
N ARG A 158 14.34 18.62 -20.88
CA ARG A 158 13.03 18.28 -21.44
C ARG A 158 12.76 16.76 -21.38
N VAL A 159 13.79 15.93 -21.67
CA VAL A 159 13.68 14.48 -21.55
C VAL A 159 13.36 14.10 -20.12
N GLU A 160 14.08 14.62 -19.14
CA GLU A 160 13.83 14.37 -17.73
C GLU A 160 12.41 14.77 -17.28
N LYS A 161 11.94 15.92 -17.74
CA LYS A 161 10.58 16.41 -17.41
C LYS A 161 9.47 15.61 -18.08
N LYS A 162 9.65 15.18 -19.32
CA LYS A 162 8.61 14.50 -20.12
C LYS A 162 8.62 12.98 -19.96
N LEU A 163 9.75 12.41 -19.63
CA LEU A 163 9.98 10.97 -19.54
C LEU A 163 10.60 10.60 -18.18
N PRO A 164 9.85 10.74 -17.08
CA PRO A 164 10.38 10.64 -15.72
C PRO A 164 10.91 9.23 -15.36
N LEU A 165 10.56 8.20 -16.13
CA LEU A 165 11.04 6.82 -15.92
C LEU A 165 12.32 6.52 -16.70
N VAL A 166 12.76 7.42 -17.56
CA VAL A 166 14.01 7.29 -18.31
C VAL A 166 15.15 7.85 -17.49
N SER A 167 16.19 7.06 -17.29
CA SER A 167 17.40 7.49 -16.58
C SER A 167 18.56 7.74 -17.54
N LEU A 168 19.32 8.77 -17.28
CA LEU A 168 20.58 9.03 -17.99
C LEU A 168 21.69 8.20 -17.33
N GLU A 169 22.21 7.20 -18.05
CA GLU A 169 23.32 6.35 -17.57
C GLU A 169 24.68 7.00 -17.83
N ALA A 170 24.85 7.53 -19.02
CA ALA A 170 26.11 8.13 -19.44
C ALA A 170 25.88 9.34 -20.34
N PHE A 171 26.74 10.33 -20.18
CA PHE A 171 26.81 11.52 -21.02
C PHE A 171 28.26 11.78 -21.41
N SER A 172 28.47 12.05 -22.67
CA SER A 172 29.81 12.43 -23.22
C SER A 172 29.64 13.58 -24.20
N LEU A 173 30.42 14.62 -24.02
CA LEU A 173 30.44 15.79 -24.90
C LEU A 173 31.79 15.87 -25.55
N LYS A 174 31.81 15.90 -26.89
CA LYS A 174 33.03 16.17 -27.68
C LYS A 174 32.96 17.59 -28.20
N THR A 175 33.88 18.41 -27.66
CA THR A 175 34.03 19.78 -28.08
C THR A 175 34.59 19.87 -29.49
N GLN A 176 33.93 20.62 -30.36
CA GLN A 176 34.39 20.91 -31.72
C GLN A 176 34.80 22.40 -31.78
N LYS A 177 35.53 22.75 -32.85
CA LYS A 177 36.00 24.14 -33.06
C LYS A 177 34.81 25.11 -33.18
N ASP A 178 33.70 24.65 -33.71
CA ASP A 178 32.48 25.42 -33.83
C ASP A 178 31.63 25.29 -32.57
N PRO A 179 31.38 26.37 -31.79
CA PRO A 179 30.59 26.34 -30.56
C PRO A 179 29.12 25.95 -30.78
N ASP A 180 28.61 26.13 -32.01
CA ASP A 180 27.23 25.79 -32.34
C ASP A 180 27.04 24.33 -32.80
N ASN A 181 28.14 23.61 -32.97
CA ASN A 181 28.18 22.25 -33.57
C ASN A 181 28.86 21.24 -32.67
N GLN A 182 28.59 21.28 -31.37
CA GLN A 182 29.12 20.32 -30.41
C GLN A 182 28.49 18.94 -30.63
N SER A 183 29.26 17.87 -30.49
CA SER A 183 28.77 16.49 -30.58
C SER A 183 28.56 15.93 -29.17
N ALA A 184 27.34 15.50 -28.86
CA ALA A 184 27.03 14.84 -27.60
C ALA A 184 26.52 13.42 -27.81
N THR A 185 26.94 12.54 -26.91
CA THR A 185 26.44 11.15 -26.86
C THR A 185 25.79 10.92 -25.50
N PHE A 186 24.56 10.47 -25.52
CA PHE A 186 23.77 10.09 -24.34
C PHE A 186 23.54 8.58 -24.36
N VAL A 187 23.50 7.98 -23.18
CA VAL A 187 22.99 6.62 -22.99
C VAL A 187 21.81 6.74 -22.03
N PHE A 188 20.62 6.58 -22.58
CA PHE A 188 19.37 6.58 -21.80
C PHE A 188 18.96 5.14 -21.51
N GLU A 189 18.67 4.85 -20.24
CA GLU A 189 18.09 3.58 -19.81
C GLU A 189 16.57 3.69 -19.69
N TRP A 190 15.88 2.82 -20.39
CA TRP A 190 14.42 2.74 -20.42
C TRP A 190 13.95 1.51 -19.66
N PRO A 191 12.93 1.62 -18.83
CA PRO A 191 12.28 0.45 -18.27
C PRO A 191 11.53 -0.30 -19.38
N VAL A 192 11.79 -1.60 -19.48
CA VAL A 192 11.13 -2.51 -20.43
C VAL A 192 10.56 -3.71 -19.70
N ARG A 193 9.59 -4.38 -20.32
CA ARG A 193 9.12 -5.67 -19.80
C ARG A 193 10.27 -6.66 -19.76
N GLY A 194 10.40 -7.36 -18.63
CA GLY A 194 11.46 -8.35 -18.47
C GLY A 194 11.33 -9.50 -19.47
N VAL A 195 12.47 -9.95 -19.96
CA VAL A 195 12.57 -11.12 -20.82
C VAL A 195 12.67 -12.35 -19.92
N ASN A 196 12.00 -13.44 -20.31
CA ASN A 196 12.17 -14.73 -19.65
C ASN A 196 13.66 -15.14 -19.72
N THR A 197 14.36 -15.14 -18.61
CA THR A 197 15.79 -15.42 -18.50
C THR A 197 16.16 -16.82 -19.05
N ALA A 198 15.21 -17.75 -19.05
CA ALA A 198 15.37 -19.09 -19.61
C ALA A 198 15.62 -19.08 -21.14
N VAL A 199 15.16 -18.07 -21.87
CA VAL A 199 15.34 -17.94 -23.33
C VAL A 199 16.64 -17.20 -23.66
N ALA A 200 17.01 -16.21 -22.82
CA ALA A 200 18.25 -15.44 -23.06
C ALA A 200 19.53 -16.26 -22.85
N ALA A 201 19.51 -17.25 -21.94
CA ALA A 201 20.65 -18.13 -21.69
C ALA A 201 20.91 -19.14 -22.82
N LYS A 202 19.89 -19.48 -23.62
CA LYS A 202 20.05 -20.40 -24.78
C LYS A 202 20.50 -19.73 -26.08
N GLY A 203 20.43 -18.41 -26.20
CA GLY A 203 20.83 -17.65 -27.38
C GLY A 203 22.30 -17.26 -27.40
N GLY A 204 23.08 -17.52 -26.36
CA GLY A 204 24.44 -17.03 -26.18
C GLY A 204 25.58 -17.98 -26.56
N VAL A 205 25.30 -19.15 -27.13
CA VAL A 205 26.38 -20.09 -27.55
C VAL A 205 26.15 -20.55 -28.99
N LYS A 206 26.55 -19.74 -29.94
CA LYS A 206 27.08 -20.22 -31.22
C LYS A 206 28.23 -19.29 -31.63
N LYS A 207 29.44 -19.74 -31.33
CA LYS A 207 30.63 -19.34 -32.06
C LYS A 207 30.63 -20.03 -33.39
#